data_029966ef037dd180ae0a6254fb88ab2d
#
_entry.id   029966ef037dd180ae0a6254fb88ab2d
#
_cell.length_a   1.000
_cell.length_b   1.000
_cell.length_c   1.000
_cell.angle_alpha   90.00
_cell.angle_beta   90.00
_cell.angle_gamma   90.00
#
_symmetry.space_group_name_H-M   'P 1'
#
loop_
_entity.id
_entity.type
_entity.pdbx_description
1 polymer ?
#
loop_
_entity_poly.entity_id
_entity_poly.type
_entity_poly.pdbx_seq_one_letter_code
_entity_poly.pdbx_strand_id
1 'polypeptide(L)'
;PEELAEKLTRVGLEVESVNYLGAGLEGVVTGKVTQIERHPNSDHLWICMMDYGSGEIVQILTGAQNVHQDDIVPVAVVGSQLPSGMKLKKAKMRGLDSFGMLCSAEELGIDAKLLLPEQRNGIFILPPDTPIGVDIKKVLGLDDVVLDIDLTANRGDCTNIIGLAREAAAVLGTEFRMPDMSVQETAGGNA
;
A
#
# COMPACT_ATOMS: atom_id res chain seq x y z
N PRO A 1 2.45 -13.31 -12.98
CA PRO A 1 3.21 -13.96 -11.90
C PRO A 1 3.09 -15.48 -11.94
N GLU A 2 1.88 -16.03 -12.10
CA GLU A 2 1.60 -17.47 -12.08
C GLU A 2 2.34 -18.21 -13.20
N GLU A 3 2.36 -17.67 -14.42
CA GLU A 3 3.10 -18.25 -15.54
C GLU A 3 4.61 -18.33 -15.25
N LEU A 4 5.17 -17.28 -14.63
CA LEU A 4 6.57 -17.28 -14.23
C LEU A 4 6.82 -18.30 -13.13
N ALA A 5 5.96 -18.35 -12.10
CA ALA A 5 6.04 -19.32 -11.01
C ALA A 5 6.02 -20.77 -11.54
N GLU A 6 5.09 -21.09 -12.44
CA GLU A 6 5.01 -22.41 -13.07
C GLU A 6 6.26 -22.75 -13.87
N LYS A 7 6.77 -21.81 -14.68
CA LYS A 7 7.97 -22.03 -15.50
C LYS A 7 9.22 -22.22 -14.65
N LEU A 8 9.41 -21.42 -13.59
CA LEU A 8 10.53 -21.57 -12.66
C LEU A 8 10.49 -22.92 -11.94
N THR A 9 9.32 -23.33 -11.45
CA THR A 9 9.15 -24.64 -10.81
C THR A 9 9.50 -25.79 -11.76
N ARG A 10 9.10 -25.71 -13.03
CA ARG A 10 9.40 -26.75 -14.03
C ARG A 10 10.90 -26.93 -14.31
N VAL A 11 11.73 -25.91 -14.10
CA VAL A 11 13.18 -25.96 -14.29
C VAL A 11 13.94 -26.19 -12.99
N GLY A 12 13.22 -26.51 -11.89
CA GLY A 12 13.81 -26.90 -10.60
C GLY A 12 14.06 -25.74 -9.64
N LEU A 13 13.40 -24.62 -9.84
CA LEU A 13 13.27 -23.52 -8.86
C LEU A 13 11.84 -23.52 -8.33
N GLU A 14 11.60 -24.27 -7.27
CA GLU A 14 10.25 -24.45 -6.71
C GLU A 14 9.70 -23.14 -6.16
N VAL A 15 8.61 -22.65 -6.73
CA VAL A 15 7.89 -21.49 -6.21
C VAL A 15 6.86 -21.99 -5.21
N GLU A 16 7.13 -21.77 -3.93
CA GLU A 16 6.25 -22.21 -2.82
C GLU A 16 4.99 -21.35 -2.73
N SER A 17 5.11 -20.04 -2.96
CA SER A 17 3.97 -19.15 -2.91
C SER A 17 4.10 -17.95 -3.86
N VAL A 18 2.93 -17.43 -4.28
CA VAL A 18 2.75 -16.20 -5.04
C VAL A 18 1.95 -15.23 -4.19
N ASN A 19 2.60 -14.21 -3.65
CA ASN A 19 2.01 -13.30 -2.69
C ASN A 19 1.72 -11.94 -3.32
N TYR A 20 0.46 -11.60 -3.49
CA TYR A 20 0.01 -10.28 -3.93
C TYR A 20 -0.02 -9.34 -2.72
N LEU A 21 0.85 -8.34 -2.68
CA LEU A 21 1.02 -7.45 -1.52
C LEU A 21 -0.26 -6.69 -1.15
N GLY A 22 -1.02 -6.26 -2.15
CA GLY A 22 -2.30 -5.56 -1.95
C GLY A 22 -3.54 -6.45 -1.98
N ALA A 23 -3.39 -7.77 -1.72
CA ALA A 23 -4.53 -8.69 -1.76
C ALA A 23 -5.64 -8.27 -0.78
N GLY A 24 -6.87 -8.22 -1.28
CA GLY A 24 -8.05 -7.84 -0.48
C GLY A 24 -8.21 -6.35 -0.21
N LEU A 25 -7.28 -5.50 -0.68
CA LEU A 25 -7.36 -4.05 -0.55
C LEU A 25 -7.89 -3.46 -1.87
N GLU A 26 -9.16 -3.05 -1.89
CA GLU A 26 -9.81 -2.52 -3.10
C GLU A 26 -10.59 -1.25 -2.80
N GLY A 27 -10.55 -0.27 -3.72
CA GLY A 27 -11.32 0.96 -3.64
C GLY A 27 -10.85 1.93 -2.55
N VAL A 28 -9.62 1.76 -2.02
CA VAL A 28 -9.00 2.73 -1.12
C VAL A 28 -8.14 3.69 -1.92
N VAL A 29 -8.40 4.98 -1.77
CA VAL A 29 -7.72 6.04 -2.51
C VAL A 29 -7.12 7.07 -1.56
N THR A 30 -6.19 7.86 -2.05
CA THR A 30 -5.65 9.00 -1.31
C THR A 30 -6.66 10.15 -1.30
N GLY A 31 -6.84 10.78 -0.14
CA GLY A 31 -7.73 11.94 -0.02
C GLY A 31 -7.16 12.99 0.93
N LYS A 32 -7.51 14.25 0.67
CA LYS A 32 -7.11 15.39 1.48
C LYS A 32 -8.25 15.80 2.42
N VAL A 33 -7.92 16.07 3.67
CA VAL A 33 -8.84 16.67 4.64
C VAL A 33 -8.95 18.16 4.35
N THR A 34 -10.04 18.60 3.75
CA THR A 34 -10.25 20.02 3.40
C THR A 34 -10.76 20.82 4.59
N GLN A 35 -11.54 20.20 5.47
CA GLN A 35 -12.09 20.78 6.68
C GLN A 35 -12.27 19.70 7.74
N ILE A 36 -12.05 20.05 9.00
CA ILE A 36 -12.29 19.17 10.16
C ILE A 36 -13.04 19.93 11.24
N GLU A 37 -14.09 19.34 11.78
CA GLU A 37 -14.92 19.90 12.83
C GLU A 37 -15.27 18.85 13.88
N ARG A 38 -15.54 19.29 15.12
CA ARG A 38 -16.05 18.38 16.16
C ARG A 38 -17.50 18.01 15.89
N HIS A 39 -17.81 16.74 16.13
CA HIS A 39 -19.18 16.25 16.01
C HIS A 39 -20.07 16.88 17.11
N PRO A 40 -21.23 17.49 16.77
CA PRO A 40 -22.04 18.24 17.73
C PRO A 40 -22.61 17.39 18.89
N ASN A 41 -22.75 16.09 18.69
CA ASN A 41 -23.32 15.15 19.65
C ASN A 41 -22.30 14.08 20.12
N SER A 42 -20.98 14.37 20.04
CA SER A 42 -19.94 13.45 20.49
C SER A 42 -18.63 14.17 20.77
N ASP A 43 -18.05 13.90 21.92
CA ASP A 43 -16.74 14.45 22.33
C ASP A 43 -15.56 13.73 21.69
N HIS A 44 -15.82 12.57 21.05
CA HIS A 44 -14.77 11.69 20.52
C HIS A 44 -14.78 11.58 18.98
N LEU A 45 -15.78 12.13 18.31
CA LEU A 45 -15.90 12.05 16.86
C LEU A 45 -15.55 13.38 16.20
N TRP A 46 -14.89 13.26 15.05
CA TRP A 46 -14.64 14.35 14.13
C TRP A 46 -15.41 14.16 12.83
N ILE A 47 -15.84 15.27 12.27
CA ILE A 47 -16.40 15.36 10.93
C ILE A 47 -15.30 15.87 10.02
N CYS A 48 -14.86 15.04 9.08
CA CYS A 48 -13.87 15.39 8.08
C CYS A 48 -14.55 15.58 6.72
N MET A 49 -14.31 16.72 6.08
CA MET A 49 -14.70 16.96 4.70
C MET A 49 -13.51 16.56 3.81
N MET A 50 -13.74 15.58 2.96
CA MET A 50 -12.67 14.90 2.20
C MET A 50 -12.77 15.21 0.71
N ASP A 51 -11.65 15.64 0.12
CA ASP A 51 -11.44 15.62 -1.32
C ASP A 51 -10.55 14.43 -1.69
N TYR A 52 -11.10 13.49 -2.44
CA TYR A 52 -10.36 12.34 -2.98
C TYR A 52 -10.40 12.30 -4.51
N GLY A 53 -10.54 13.45 -5.16
CA GLY A 53 -10.49 13.58 -6.61
C GLY A 53 -11.76 13.14 -7.35
N SER A 54 -12.87 12.92 -6.64
CA SER A 54 -14.17 12.58 -7.26
C SER A 54 -14.89 13.77 -7.88
N GLY A 55 -14.41 14.98 -7.62
CA GLY A 55 -15.09 16.24 -7.98
C GLY A 55 -16.11 16.73 -6.96
N GLU A 56 -16.36 15.94 -5.92
CA GLU A 56 -17.26 16.29 -4.81
C GLU A 56 -16.53 16.14 -3.47
N ILE A 57 -16.83 17.06 -2.54
CA ILE A 57 -16.35 16.96 -1.16
C ILE A 57 -17.28 16.03 -0.38
N VAL A 58 -16.71 15.03 0.27
CA VAL A 58 -17.45 13.95 0.93
C VAL A 58 -17.25 14.00 2.43
N GLN A 59 -18.34 13.87 3.18
CA GLN A 59 -18.30 13.80 4.65
C GLN A 59 -17.92 12.40 5.13
N ILE A 60 -16.88 12.34 5.96
CA ILE A 60 -16.44 11.12 6.64
C ILE A 60 -16.28 11.41 8.13
N LEU A 61 -16.79 10.52 8.97
CA LEU A 61 -16.69 10.60 10.41
C LEU A 61 -15.56 9.70 10.91
N THR A 62 -14.74 10.22 11.83
CA THR A 62 -13.66 9.44 12.45
C THR A 62 -13.56 9.66 13.94
N GLY A 63 -13.15 8.64 14.68
CA GLY A 63 -12.80 8.74 16.11
C GLY A 63 -11.31 9.00 16.35
N ALA A 64 -10.50 9.01 15.30
CA ALA A 64 -9.07 9.25 15.40
C ALA A 64 -8.77 10.69 15.80
N GLN A 65 -7.78 10.88 16.67
CA GLN A 65 -7.42 12.20 17.20
C GLN A 65 -6.17 12.80 16.54
N ASN A 66 -5.53 12.05 15.64
CA ASN A 66 -4.29 12.44 14.98
C ASN A 66 -4.47 13.04 13.58
N VAL A 67 -5.72 13.29 13.17
CA VAL A 67 -6.05 13.88 11.86
C VAL A 67 -6.25 15.36 11.98
N HIS A 68 -5.65 16.13 11.05
CA HIS A 68 -5.75 17.59 11.00
C HIS A 68 -6.20 18.05 9.61
N GLN A 69 -6.57 19.31 9.53
CA GLN A 69 -6.83 19.93 8.23
C GLN A 69 -5.55 19.93 7.37
N ASP A 70 -5.72 19.74 6.09
CA ASP A 70 -4.69 19.60 5.05
C ASP A 70 -3.91 18.27 5.06
N ASP A 71 -4.14 17.38 6.02
CA ASP A 71 -3.58 16.04 5.98
C ASP A 71 -4.04 15.25 4.75
N ILE A 72 -3.12 14.48 4.18
CA ILE A 72 -3.43 13.49 3.13
C ILE A 72 -3.46 12.11 3.78
N VAL A 73 -4.56 11.40 3.57
CA VAL A 73 -4.84 10.13 4.25
C VAL A 73 -5.45 9.10 3.30
N PRO A 74 -5.33 7.81 3.59
CA PRO A 74 -6.06 6.78 2.87
C PRO A 74 -7.56 6.85 3.19
N VAL A 75 -8.37 6.88 2.14
CA VAL A 75 -9.83 6.95 2.21
C VAL A 75 -10.42 5.70 1.58
N ALA A 76 -11.05 4.86 2.38
CA ALA A 76 -11.88 3.79 1.88
C ALA A 76 -13.26 4.36 1.52
N VAL A 77 -13.59 4.39 0.22
CA VAL A 77 -14.89 4.87 -0.26
C VAL A 77 -15.98 3.82 -0.08
N VAL A 78 -17.24 4.20 -0.18
CA VAL A 78 -18.35 3.24 -0.13
C VAL A 78 -18.20 2.20 -1.24
N GLY A 79 -18.23 0.92 -0.89
CA GLY A 79 -17.97 -0.21 -1.79
C GLY A 79 -16.56 -0.77 -1.71
N SER A 80 -15.63 -0.10 -1.05
CA SER A 80 -14.26 -0.59 -0.81
C SER A 80 -14.25 -1.90 -0.04
N GLN A 81 -13.19 -2.69 -0.26
CA GLN A 81 -12.87 -3.88 0.51
C GLN A 81 -11.51 -3.71 1.17
N LEU A 82 -11.41 -4.10 2.44
CA LEU A 82 -10.18 -4.11 3.21
C LEU A 82 -9.61 -5.53 3.32
N PRO A 83 -8.31 -5.70 3.61
CA PRO A 83 -7.66 -7.00 3.76
C PRO A 83 -8.34 -7.91 4.80
N SER A 84 -8.99 -7.34 5.82
CA SER A 84 -9.82 -8.07 6.78
C SER A 84 -11.08 -8.72 6.19
N GLY A 85 -11.37 -8.49 4.90
CA GLY A 85 -12.61 -8.89 4.23
C GLY A 85 -13.80 -7.95 4.47
N MET A 86 -13.62 -6.89 5.25
CA MET A 86 -14.65 -5.89 5.50
C MET A 86 -14.98 -5.11 4.22
N LYS A 87 -16.25 -5.11 3.84
CA LYS A 87 -16.78 -4.27 2.76
C LYS A 87 -17.44 -3.02 3.33
N LEU A 88 -16.95 -1.88 2.89
CA LEU A 88 -17.43 -0.58 3.38
C LEU A 88 -18.81 -0.25 2.83
N LYS A 89 -19.68 0.18 3.73
CA LYS A 89 -21.02 0.69 3.43
C LYS A 89 -21.15 2.09 4.03
N LYS A 90 -22.10 2.87 3.49
CA LYS A 90 -22.51 4.10 4.13
C LYS A 90 -22.91 3.79 5.59
N ALA A 91 -22.32 4.51 6.53
CA ALA A 91 -22.60 4.37 7.95
C ALA A 91 -23.30 5.60 8.51
N LYS A 92 -24.04 5.43 9.60
CA LYS A 92 -24.62 6.55 10.34
C LYS A 92 -24.09 6.52 11.77
N MET A 93 -23.42 7.60 12.18
CA MET A 93 -22.83 7.72 13.52
C MET A 93 -23.43 8.93 14.24
N ARG A 94 -24.07 8.70 15.40
CA ARG A 94 -24.65 9.75 16.23
C ARG A 94 -25.57 10.73 15.48
N GLY A 95 -26.28 10.24 14.43
CA GLY A 95 -27.23 11.03 13.65
C GLY A 95 -26.71 11.62 12.34
N LEU A 96 -25.39 11.63 12.13
CA LEU A 96 -24.77 12.07 10.87
C LEU A 96 -24.32 10.88 10.00
N ASP A 97 -24.36 11.08 8.69
CA ASP A 97 -23.96 10.07 7.71
C ASP A 97 -22.44 10.14 7.46
N SER A 98 -21.77 8.99 7.38
CA SER A 98 -20.41 8.84 6.91
C SER A 98 -20.39 8.11 5.57
N PHE A 99 -19.77 8.70 4.56
CA PHE A 99 -19.71 8.17 3.19
C PHE A 99 -18.36 7.50 2.87
N GLY A 100 -17.70 6.96 3.88
CA GLY A 100 -16.42 6.32 3.77
C GLY A 100 -15.78 6.12 5.14
N MET A 101 -14.51 5.73 5.12
CA MET A 101 -13.69 5.56 6.32
C MET A 101 -12.28 6.03 6.05
N LEU A 102 -11.66 6.73 6.99
CA LEU A 102 -10.21 7.00 6.98
C LEU A 102 -9.52 5.76 7.53
N CYS A 103 -8.45 5.31 6.88
CA CYS A 103 -7.80 4.06 7.24
C CYS A 103 -6.53 4.27 8.06
N SER A 104 -6.38 3.43 9.07
CA SER A 104 -5.12 3.21 9.77
C SER A 104 -4.20 2.29 8.95
N ALA A 105 -2.94 2.17 9.34
CA ALA A 105 -2.01 1.24 8.72
C ALA A 105 -2.45 -0.23 8.88
N GLU A 106 -3.01 -0.58 10.03
CA GLU A 106 -3.54 -1.92 10.30
C GLU A 106 -4.70 -2.28 9.34
N GLU A 107 -5.61 -1.33 9.09
CA GLU A 107 -6.72 -1.51 8.14
C GLU A 107 -6.24 -1.67 6.69
N LEU A 108 -5.08 -1.12 6.36
CA LEU A 108 -4.40 -1.32 5.07
C LEU A 108 -3.61 -2.64 5.00
N GLY A 109 -3.53 -3.40 6.08
CA GLY A 109 -2.77 -4.65 6.16
C GLY A 109 -1.26 -4.45 6.34
N ILE A 110 -0.81 -3.26 6.76
CA ILE A 110 0.60 -2.97 6.98
C ILE A 110 1.01 -3.47 8.38
N ASP A 111 2.07 -4.30 8.47
CA ASP A 111 2.58 -4.78 9.75
C ASP A 111 3.13 -3.59 10.58
N ALA A 112 2.66 -3.46 11.81
CA ALA A 112 3.10 -2.44 12.75
C ALA A 112 4.61 -2.44 13.01
N LYS A 113 5.31 -3.55 12.75
CA LYS A 113 6.78 -3.66 12.86
C LYS A 113 7.51 -2.82 11.80
N LEU A 114 6.87 -2.59 10.67
CA LEU A 114 7.43 -1.80 9.56
C LEU A 114 7.21 -0.29 9.74
N LEU A 115 6.44 0.10 10.76
CA LEU A 115 6.02 1.49 10.98
C LEU A 115 6.86 2.17 12.06
N LEU A 116 7.07 3.46 11.87
CA LEU A 116 7.57 4.34 12.93
C LEU A 116 6.57 4.39 14.09
N PRO A 117 7.01 4.59 15.35
CA PRO A 117 6.13 4.59 16.52
C PRO A 117 4.91 5.52 16.39
N GLU A 118 5.09 6.70 15.79
CA GLU A 118 4.05 7.70 15.55
C GLU A 118 3.00 7.28 14.51
N GLN A 119 3.33 6.37 13.62
CA GLN A 119 2.46 5.86 12.55
C GLN A 119 1.64 4.63 12.96
N ARG A 120 1.93 4.06 14.14
CA ARG A 120 1.30 2.80 14.59
C ARG A 120 -0.12 2.99 15.10
N ASN A 121 -0.47 4.20 15.52
CA ASN A 121 -1.77 4.49 16.13
C ASN A 121 -2.50 5.59 15.36
N GLY A 122 -3.81 5.41 15.20
CA GLY A 122 -4.67 6.36 14.50
C GLY A 122 -4.64 6.19 12.98
N ILE A 123 -5.06 7.22 12.27
CA ILE A 123 -5.09 7.23 10.81
C ILE A 123 -3.66 7.32 10.25
N PHE A 124 -3.43 6.62 9.16
CA PHE A 124 -2.14 6.64 8.47
C PHE A 124 -1.99 7.94 7.68
N ILE A 125 -1.14 8.86 8.18
CA ILE A 125 -0.90 10.14 7.52
C ILE A 125 0.16 9.96 6.44
N LEU A 126 -0.17 10.37 5.21
CA LEU A 126 0.72 10.29 4.06
C LEU A 126 1.57 11.57 3.92
N PRO A 127 2.69 11.54 3.18
CA PRO A 127 3.47 12.73 2.87
C PRO A 127 2.59 13.83 2.21
N PRO A 128 2.84 15.12 2.50
CA PRO A 128 1.98 16.21 2.05
C PRO A 128 2.01 16.45 0.53
N ASP A 129 2.98 15.90 -0.16
CA ASP A 129 3.13 15.95 -1.63
C ASP A 129 2.47 14.75 -2.35
N THR A 130 1.83 13.85 -1.59
CA THR A 130 1.12 12.70 -2.18
C THR A 130 -0.04 13.17 -3.04
N PRO A 131 -0.15 12.74 -4.31
CA PRO A 131 -1.28 13.09 -5.15
C PRO A 131 -2.59 12.51 -4.62
N ILE A 132 -3.68 13.28 -4.68
CA ILE A 132 -5.02 12.85 -4.26
C ILE A 132 -5.73 12.05 -5.36
N GLY A 133 -6.67 11.18 -4.96
CA GLY A 133 -7.47 10.38 -5.89
C GLY A 133 -6.72 9.20 -6.51
N VAL A 134 -5.53 8.87 -6.01
CA VAL A 134 -4.72 7.75 -6.49
C VAL A 134 -5.01 6.51 -5.66
N ASP A 135 -5.06 5.33 -6.30
CA ASP A 135 -5.15 4.05 -5.58
C ASP A 135 -4.01 3.92 -4.56
N ILE A 136 -4.37 3.66 -3.32
CA ILE A 136 -3.41 3.58 -2.20
C ILE A 136 -2.35 2.49 -2.44
N LYS A 137 -2.68 1.41 -3.15
CA LYS A 137 -1.72 0.35 -3.49
C LYS A 137 -0.54 0.89 -4.28
N LYS A 138 -0.79 1.79 -5.24
CA LYS A 138 0.28 2.42 -6.04
C LYS A 138 1.16 3.35 -5.20
N VAL A 139 0.55 4.09 -4.29
CA VAL A 139 1.27 5.03 -3.42
C VAL A 139 2.18 4.29 -2.43
N LEU A 140 1.73 3.13 -1.94
CA LEU A 140 2.45 2.32 -0.95
C LEU A 140 3.31 1.20 -1.58
N GLY A 141 3.32 1.07 -2.92
CA GLY A 141 4.02 -0.03 -3.60
C GLY A 141 3.43 -1.42 -3.31
N LEU A 142 2.12 -1.47 -3.00
CA LEU A 142 1.40 -2.71 -2.73
C LEU A 142 0.77 -3.33 -4.00
N ASP A 143 0.97 -2.73 -5.16
CA ASP A 143 0.57 -3.25 -6.46
C ASP A 143 1.61 -4.21 -7.06
N ASP A 144 2.40 -4.83 -6.21
CA ASP A 144 3.47 -5.75 -6.55
C ASP A 144 3.18 -7.19 -6.08
N VAL A 145 3.96 -8.13 -6.61
CA VAL A 145 3.83 -9.56 -6.33
C VAL A 145 5.18 -10.13 -5.93
N VAL A 146 5.21 -10.81 -4.79
CA VAL A 146 6.39 -11.50 -4.28
C VAL A 146 6.27 -12.99 -4.54
N LEU A 147 7.28 -13.57 -5.21
CA LEU A 147 7.45 -15.00 -5.36
C LEU A 147 8.37 -15.52 -4.24
N ASP A 148 7.91 -16.49 -3.49
CA ASP A 148 8.73 -17.21 -2.52
C ASP A 148 9.29 -18.46 -3.19
N ILE A 149 10.63 -18.56 -3.28
CA ILE A 149 11.30 -19.57 -4.09
C ILE A 149 12.24 -20.38 -3.23
N ASP A 150 12.00 -21.69 -3.14
CA ASP A 150 12.93 -22.63 -2.51
C ASP A 150 14.08 -22.96 -3.47
N LEU A 151 15.31 -22.81 -2.97
CA LEU A 151 16.52 -23.03 -3.74
C LEU A 151 17.23 -24.29 -3.26
N THR A 152 17.38 -25.26 -4.14
CA THR A 152 18.19 -26.44 -3.87
C THR A 152 19.68 -26.10 -3.78
N ALA A 153 20.45 -26.89 -3.03
CA ALA A 153 21.87 -26.65 -2.73
C ALA A 153 22.77 -26.51 -3.97
N ASN A 154 22.36 -27.06 -5.10
CA ASN A 154 23.08 -26.98 -6.39
C ASN A 154 22.75 -25.72 -7.21
N ARG A 155 21.82 -24.86 -6.74
CA ARG A 155 21.41 -23.62 -7.42
C ARG A 155 21.91 -22.36 -6.71
N GLY A 156 23.16 -22.40 -6.26
CA GLY A 156 23.81 -21.23 -5.64
C GLY A 156 23.91 -20.00 -6.57
N ASP A 157 23.81 -20.19 -7.88
CA ASP A 157 23.69 -19.13 -8.87
C ASP A 157 22.43 -18.28 -8.72
N CYS A 158 21.35 -18.85 -8.20
CA CYS A 158 20.05 -18.19 -7.99
C CYS A 158 19.85 -17.60 -6.59
N THR A 159 20.85 -17.64 -5.70
CA THR A 159 20.79 -17.04 -4.36
C THR A 159 20.82 -15.50 -4.36
N ASN A 160 20.77 -14.88 -5.53
CA ASN A 160 20.75 -13.43 -5.71
C ASN A 160 19.83 -13.05 -6.86
N ILE A 161 19.39 -11.80 -6.86
CA ILE A 161 18.43 -11.26 -7.83
C ILE A 161 18.94 -11.35 -9.27
N ILE A 162 20.25 -11.16 -9.53
CA ILE A 162 20.82 -11.21 -10.88
C ILE A 162 20.76 -12.63 -11.43
N GLY A 163 21.12 -13.63 -10.62
CA GLY A 163 21.05 -15.03 -11.02
C GLY A 163 19.63 -15.48 -11.29
N LEU A 164 18.70 -15.12 -10.39
CA LEU A 164 17.28 -15.42 -10.59
C LEU A 164 16.69 -14.72 -11.80
N ALA A 165 17.07 -13.46 -12.07
CA ALA A 165 16.62 -12.72 -13.26
C ALA A 165 17.13 -13.35 -14.56
N ARG A 166 18.36 -13.92 -14.58
CA ARG A 166 18.88 -14.68 -15.73
C ARG A 166 18.06 -15.93 -15.99
N GLU A 167 17.73 -16.67 -14.95
CA GLU A 167 16.90 -17.87 -15.06
C GLU A 167 15.48 -17.51 -15.54
N ALA A 168 14.88 -16.49 -14.94
CA ALA A 168 13.56 -15.98 -15.37
C ALA A 168 13.57 -15.56 -16.84
N ALA A 169 14.61 -14.86 -17.30
CA ALA A 169 14.76 -14.48 -18.70
C ALA A 169 14.88 -15.71 -19.62
N ALA A 170 15.63 -16.72 -19.20
CA ALA A 170 15.81 -17.96 -19.96
C ALA A 170 14.49 -18.74 -20.11
N VAL A 171 13.73 -18.90 -19.01
CA VAL A 171 12.47 -19.67 -19.05
C VAL A 171 11.34 -18.92 -19.75
N LEU A 172 11.39 -17.59 -19.77
CA LEU A 172 10.43 -16.74 -20.48
C LEU A 172 10.82 -16.52 -21.96
N GLY A 173 12.05 -16.87 -22.36
CA GLY A 173 12.56 -16.59 -23.69
C GLY A 173 12.76 -15.10 -23.96
N THR A 174 13.09 -14.32 -22.93
CA THR A 174 13.32 -12.88 -23.02
C THR A 174 14.79 -12.54 -22.83
N GLU A 175 15.19 -11.33 -23.20
CA GLU A 175 16.55 -10.85 -22.98
C GLU A 175 16.77 -10.46 -21.51
N PHE A 176 17.87 -10.97 -20.93
CA PHE A 176 18.33 -10.51 -19.62
C PHE A 176 19.00 -9.14 -19.77
N ARG A 177 18.56 -8.16 -18.97
CA ARG A 177 19.16 -6.83 -18.91
C ARG A 177 19.83 -6.60 -17.56
N MET A 178 21.14 -6.34 -17.62
CA MET A 178 21.87 -5.98 -16.40
C MET A 178 21.44 -4.57 -15.94
N PRO A 179 21.17 -4.36 -14.64
CA PRO A 179 20.93 -3.01 -14.13
C PRO A 179 22.18 -2.14 -14.30
N ASP A 180 22.00 -0.83 -14.49
CA ASP A 180 23.12 0.12 -14.49
C ASP A 180 23.72 0.17 -13.07
N MET A 181 24.97 -0.26 -12.97
CA MET A 181 25.74 -0.26 -11.72
C MET A 181 26.81 0.84 -11.70
N SER A 182 26.73 1.80 -12.61
CA SER A 182 27.67 2.92 -12.65
C SER A 182 27.55 3.78 -11.40
N VAL A 183 28.67 4.00 -10.72
CA VAL A 183 28.77 4.90 -9.57
C VAL A 183 29.45 6.18 -10.04
N GLN A 184 28.79 7.32 -9.88
CA GLN A 184 29.43 8.61 -10.05
C GLN A 184 30.26 8.92 -8.79
N GLU A 185 31.56 8.78 -8.88
CA GLU A 185 32.47 9.21 -7.82
C GLU A 185 32.47 10.74 -7.76
N THR A 186 31.94 11.30 -6.68
CA THR A 186 32.13 12.72 -6.37
C THR A 186 33.52 12.91 -5.74
N ALA A 187 34.43 13.55 -6.49
CA ALA A 187 35.74 13.93 -5.96
C ALA A 187 35.53 14.84 -4.74
N GLY A 188 35.88 14.37 -3.53
CA GLY A 188 35.86 15.21 -2.34
C GLY A 188 35.44 14.64 -1.00
N GLY A 189 35.27 13.34 -0.86
CA GLY A 189 35.08 12.69 0.44
C GLY A 189 36.42 12.19 0.98
N ASN A 190 37.11 12.95 1.83
CA ASN A 190 38.17 12.39 2.68
C ASN A 190 37.52 11.46 3.69
N ALA A 191 37.92 10.19 3.73
CA ALA A 191 37.58 9.22 4.74
C ALA A 191 38.18 9.64 6.10
#